data_a2bfde8a52aa5c1690b70573093f37e2
#
_entry.id   a2bfde8a52aa5c1690b70573093f37e2
#
_cell.length_a   1.000
_cell.length_b   1.000
_cell.length_c   1.000
_cell.angle_alpha   90.00
_cell.angle_beta   90.00
_cell.angle_gamma   90.00
#
_symmetry.space_group_name_H-M   'P 1'
#
loop_
_entity.id
_entity.type
_entity.pdbx_description
1 polymer ?
#
loop_
_entity_poly.entity_id
_entity_poly.type
_entity_poly.pdbx_seq_one_letter_code
_entity_poly.pdbx_strand_id
1 'polypeptide(L)'
;QLFEGKAEPLFVDFLRLLNRKDRLGLLRPAVLEYWNLLEQRAGRRRVLIDSASALEEYSAERLANTLASLVGGTPVLMIHIRPELIGGLIVRIGDRVFDTSLLTRLQSLRHQLLTRGSHEIQNRRDRFCIA
;
A
#
# COMPACT_ATOMS: atom_id res chain seq x y z
N GLN A 1 37.37 3.14 9.93
CA GLN A 1 38.30 4.06 9.19
C GLN A 1 37.75 4.54 7.84
N LEU A 2 36.78 3.85 7.20
CA LEU A 2 36.23 4.26 5.88
C LEU A 2 35.37 5.54 5.91
N PHE A 3 34.83 5.91 7.07
CA PHE A 3 33.88 7.03 7.24
C PHE A 3 34.42 8.15 8.13
N GLU A 4 35.62 8.02 8.66
CA GLU A 4 36.26 9.04 9.50
C GLU A 4 36.54 10.29 8.65
N GLY A 5 35.97 11.43 9.07
CA GLY A 5 36.10 12.71 8.37
C GLY A 5 35.11 12.99 7.22
N LYS A 6 34.26 11.99 6.83
CA LYS A 6 33.24 12.15 5.78
C LYS A 6 31.79 12.03 6.29
N ALA A 7 31.60 11.56 7.52
CA ALA A 7 30.29 11.39 8.12
C ALA A 7 30.23 12.02 9.51
N GLU A 8 29.04 12.41 9.93
CA GLU A 8 28.81 13.00 11.23
C GLU A 8 29.19 12.01 12.34
N PRO A 9 29.85 12.46 13.43
CA PRO A 9 30.35 11.57 14.49
C PRO A 9 29.28 10.63 15.05
N LEU A 10 28.06 11.16 15.23
CA LEU A 10 26.92 10.41 15.74
C LEU A 10 26.56 9.22 14.84
N PHE A 11 26.65 9.38 13.52
CA PHE A 11 26.39 8.32 12.56
C PHE A 11 27.48 7.22 12.61
N VAL A 12 28.73 7.62 12.77
CA VAL A 12 29.84 6.68 12.92
C VAL A 12 29.68 5.84 14.18
N ASP A 13 29.30 6.45 15.30
CA ASP A 13 29.07 5.74 16.56
C ASP A 13 27.87 4.79 16.47
N PHE A 14 26.82 5.19 15.76
CA PHE A 14 25.69 4.31 15.44
C PHE A 14 26.12 3.08 14.64
N LEU A 15 26.95 3.26 13.61
CA LEU A 15 27.52 2.13 12.84
C LEU A 15 28.39 1.22 13.70
N ARG A 16 29.23 1.78 14.57
CA ARG A 16 30.04 1.02 15.52
C ARG A 16 29.18 0.19 16.47
N LEU A 17 28.08 0.76 16.96
CA LEU A 17 27.14 0.07 17.83
C LEU A 17 26.46 -1.10 17.11
N LEU A 18 25.98 -0.89 15.87
CA LEU A 18 25.38 -1.94 15.04
C LEU A 18 26.37 -3.08 14.77
N ASN A 19 27.62 -2.74 14.47
CA ASN A 19 28.68 -3.73 14.23
C ASN A 19 28.97 -4.54 15.49
N ARG A 20 29.11 -3.87 16.67
CA ARG A 20 29.36 -4.55 17.96
C ARG A 20 28.24 -5.52 18.34
N LYS A 21 26.99 -5.24 17.91
CA LYS A 21 25.81 -6.07 18.18
C LYS A 21 25.51 -7.08 17.06
N ASP A 22 26.37 -7.16 16.04
CA ASP A 22 26.19 -7.99 14.85
C ASP A 22 24.85 -7.76 14.13
N ARG A 23 24.42 -6.49 14.08
CA ARG A 23 23.12 -6.06 13.53
C ARG A 23 23.24 -5.10 12.34
N LEU A 24 24.32 -5.16 11.60
CA LEU A 24 24.52 -4.31 10.41
C LEU A 24 23.42 -4.49 9.35
N GLY A 25 22.79 -5.67 9.28
CA GLY A 25 21.64 -5.92 8.39
C GLY A 25 20.45 -5.01 8.66
N LEU A 26 20.31 -4.42 9.86
CA LEU A 26 19.26 -3.47 10.19
C LEU A 26 19.53 -2.05 9.65
N LEU A 27 20.71 -1.77 9.11
CA LEU A 27 21.06 -0.44 8.61
C LEU A 27 20.10 0.01 7.48
N ARG A 28 19.85 -0.87 6.52
CA ARG A 28 18.96 -0.56 5.39
C ARG A 28 17.52 -0.26 5.81
N PRO A 29 16.85 -1.10 6.61
CA PRO A 29 15.51 -0.77 7.11
C PRO A 29 15.51 0.47 8.01
N ALA A 30 16.53 0.70 8.83
CA ALA A 30 16.63 1.90 9.66
C ALA A 30 16.72 3.19 8.84
N VAL A 31 17.49 3.18 7.76
CA VAL A 31 17.58 4.33 6.83
C VAL A 31 16.24 4.59 6.15
N LEU A 32 15.54 3.54 5.71
CA LEU A 32 14.22 3.70 5.09
C LEU A 32 13.21 4.31 6.07
N GLU A 33 13.21 3.86 7.32
CA GLU A 33 12.31 4.39 8.36
C GLU A 33 12.68 5.84 8.74
N TYR A 34 13.96 6.16 8.78
CA TYR A 34 14.41 7.54 8.98
C TYR A 34 13.88 8.48 7.88
N TRP A 35 13.93 8.07 6.60
CA TRP A 35 13.35 8.85 5.51
C TRP A 35 11.83 9.01 5.67
N ASN A 36 11.12 7.97 6.06
CA ASN A 36 9.69 8.04 6.35
C ASN A 36 9.37 9.06 7.45
N LEU A 37 10.16 9.06 8.53
CA LEU A 37 10.01 10.01 9.65
C LEU A 37 10.30 11.45 9.21
N LEU A 38 11.31 11.69 8.37
CA LEU A 38 11.60 13.02 7.83
C LEU A 38 10.45 13.55 6.97
N GLU A 39 9.90 12.70 6.09
CA GLU A 39 8.76 13.05 5.26
C GLU A 39 7.53 13.38 6.11
N GLN A 40 7.25 12.58 7.15
CA GLN A 40 6.17 12.86 8.09
C GLN A 40 6.34 14.20 8.82
N ARG A 41 7.55 14.52 9.28
CA ARG A 41 7.87 15.82 9.91
C ARG A 41 7.70 16.98 8.95
N ALA A 42 8.02 16.78 7.67
CA ALA A 42 7.82 17.79 6.63
C ALA A 42 6.34 17.93 6.18
N GLY A 43 5.41 17.23 6.86
CA GLY A 43 3.99 17.21 6.48
C GLY A 43 3.71 16.49 5.17
N ARG A 44 4.69 15.77 4.64
CA ARG A 44 4.55 14.97 3.43
C ARG A 44 4.10 13.56 3.79
N ARG A 45 3.08 13.08 3.09
CA ARG A 45 2.57 11.71 3.27
C ARG A 45 2.72 10.95 1.96
N ARG A 46 3.49 9.89 2.00
CA ARG A 46 3.67 9.00 0.85
C ARG A 46 2.40 8.19 0.62
N VAL A 47 1.87 8.27 -0.60
CA VAL A 47 0.68 7.53 -1.05
C VAL A 47 1.08 6.63 -2.21
N LEU A 48 0.97 5.33 -2.02
CA LEU A 48 1.20 4.34 -3.07
C LEU A 48 -0.10 4.12 -3.83
N ILE A 49 -0.05 4.20 -5.15
CA ILE A 49 -1.19 4.03 -6.04
C ILE A 49 -0.84 2.96 -7.06
N ASP A 50 -1.54 1.84 -6.99
CA ASP A 50 -1.49 0.84 -8.04
C ASP A 50 -2.64 1.13 -9.02
N SER A 51 -2.35 1.38 -10.29
CA SER A 51 -3.31 1.70 -11.35
C SER A 51 -3.23 0.67 -12.48
N ALA A 52 -4.36 0.34 -13.11
CA ALA A 52 -4.39 -0.55 -14.27
C ALA A 52 -3.71 0.04 -15.51
N SER A 53 -3.73 1.37 -15.64
CA SER A 53 -3.13 2.12 -16.74
C SER A 53 -2.40 3.35 -16.23
N ALA A 54 -1.61 3.98 -17.08
CA ALA A 54 -1.00 5.27 -16.77
C ALA A 54 -2.10 6.30 -16.46
N LEU A 55 -1.92 7.04 -15.37
CA LEU A 55 -2.81 8.13 -14.99
C LEU A 55 -2.43 9.38 -15.80
N GLU A 56 -3.42 10.00 -16.41
CA GLU A 56 -3.24 11.31 -17.02
C GLU A 56 -2.94 12.37 -15.93
N GLU A 57 -2.17 13.37 -16.26
CA GLU A 57 -1.73 14.43 -15.33
C GLU A 57 -2.90 15.08 -14.60
N TYR A 58 -3.96 15.41 -15.33
CA TYR A 58 -5.20 15.97 -14.77
C TYR A 58 -5.86 15.04 -13.73
N SER A 59 -5.88 13.73 -13.99
CA SER A 59 -6.43 12.74 -13.08
C SER A 59 -5.57 12.57 -11.82
N ALA A 60 -4.24 12.65 -11.99
CA ALA A 60 -3.30 12.60 -10.87
C ALA A 60 -3.43 13.83 -9.95
N GLU A 61 -3.60 15.03 -10.51
CA GLU A 61 -3.82 16.26 -9.73
C GLU A 61 -5.14 16.21 -8.95
N ARG A 62 -6.23 15.80 -9.58
CA ARG A 62 -7.52 15.64 -8.89
C ARG A 62 -7.44 14.63 -7.75
N LEU A 63 -6.75 13.53 -7.98
CA LEU A 63 -6.52 12.50 -6.97
C LEU A 63 -5.67 13.04 -5.82
N ALA A 64 -4.60 13.80 -6.11
CA ALA A 64 -3.78 14.46 -5.10
C ALA A 64 -4.59 15.41 -4.23
N ASN A 65 -5.44 16.25 -4.83
CA ASN A 65 -6.31 17.19 -4.12
C ASN A 65 -7.34 16.48 -3.22
N THR A 66 -7.92 15.39 -3.70
CA THR A 66 -8.86 14.57 -2.91
C THR A 66 -8.13 13.89 -1.75
N LEU A 67 -6.94 13.36 -1.99
CA LEU A 67 -6.15 12.67 -0.98
C LEU A 67 -5.56 13.63 0.06
N ALA A 68 -5.27 14.88 -0.31
CA ALA A 68 -4.75 15.89 0.63
C ALA A 68 -5.68 16.08 1.84
N SER A 69 -7.00 16.08 1.61
CA SER A 69 -8.00 16.19 2.68
C SER A 69 -8.04 14.97 3.60
N LEU A 70 -7.74 13.77 3.07
CA LEU A 70 -7.76 12.51 3.81
C LEU A 70 -6.45 12.26 4.58
N VAL A 71 -5.35 12.76 4.04
CA VAL A 71 -3.99 12.50 4.54
C VAL A 71 -3.57 13.52 5.60
N GLY A 72 -4.21 14.70 5.62
CA GLY A 72 -3.88 15.79 6.54
C GLY A 72 -2.50 16.42 6.28
N GLY A 73 -2.06 16.43 5.01
CA GLY A 73 -0.78 16.97 4.59
C GLY A 73 -0.62 16.91 3.07
N THR A 74 0.56 17.24 2.56
CA THR A 74 0.86 17.18 1.13
C THR A 74 1.10 15.72 0.70
N PRO A 75 0.21 15.11 -0.14
CA PRO A 75 0.42 13.76 -0.62
C PRO A 75 1.56 13.70 -1.65
N VAL A 76 2.49 12.78 -1.48
CA VAL A 76 3.49 12.44 -2.49
C VAL A 76 3.03 11.15 -3.16
N LEU A 77 2.53 11.26 -4.38
CA LEU A 77 1.98 10.14 -5.13
C LEU A 77 3.09 9.28 -5.73
N MET A 78 3.08 8.00 -5.44
CA MET A 78 3.93 6.99 -6.09
C MET A 78 3.02 6.05 -6.88
N ILE A 79 3.04 6.21 -8.20
CA ILE A 79 2.14 5.47 -9.11
C ILE A 79 2.88 4.27 -9.67
N HIS A 80 2.31 3.10 -9.48
CA HIS A 80 2.74 1.84 -10.09
C HIS A 80 1.66 1.34 -11.05
N ILE A 81 2.07 1.00 -12.26
CA ILE A 81 1.15 0.46 -13.27
C ILE A 81 1.08 -1.05 -13.08
N ARG A 82 -0.12 -1.54 -12.83
CA ARG A 82 -0.45 -2.97 -12.66
C ARG A 82 -1.62 -3.36 -13.57
N PRO A 83 -1.36 -3.77 -14.79
CA PRO A 83 -2.40 -4.15 -15.77
C PRO A 83 -3.32 -5.27 -15.27
N GLU A 84 -2.84 -6.09 -14.33
CA GLU A 84 -3.59 -7.21 -13.74
C GLU A 84 -4.87 -6.76 -13.01
N LEU A 85 -4.97 -5.48 -12.62
CA LEU A 85 -6.16 -4.93 -11.95
C LEU A 85 -7.36 -4.81 -12.88
N ILE A 86 -7.16 -4.95 -14.21
CA ILE A 86 -8.16 -4.80 -15.27
C ILE A 86 -8.69 -3.37 -15.36
N GLY A 87 -8.91 -2.70 -14.22
CA GLY A 87 -9.37 -1.32 -14.09
C GLY A 87 -9.49 -0.89 -12.63
N GLY A 88 -9.64 0.43 -12.43
CA GLY A 88 -9.70 1.03 -11.10
C GLY A 88 -8.33 1.28 -10.49
N LEU A 89 -8.33 1.60 -9.19
CA LEU A 89 -7.15 2.00 -8.43
C LEU A 89 -7.11 1.25 -7.09
N ILE A 90 -5.91 0.95 -6.62
CA ILE A 90 -5.66 0.60 -5.22
C ILE A 90 -4.80 1.72 -4.63
N VAL A 91 -5.30 2.39 -3.60
CA VAL A 91 -4.61 3.49 -2.91
C VAL A 91 -4.20 3.02 -1.53
N ARG A 92 -2.92 3.14 -1.20
CA ARG A 92 -2.36 2.79 0.12
C ARG A 92 -1.79 4.02 0.79
N ILE A 93 -2.28 4.29 1.99
CA ILE A 93 -1.88 5.44 2.83
C ILE A 93 -1.47 4.90 4.19
N GLY A 94 -0.17 4.71 4.42
CA GLY A 94 0.32 4.01 5.61
C GLY A 94 -0.29 2.61 5.70
N ASP A 95 -1.02 2.32 6.78
CA ASP A 95 -1.67 1.03 7.02
C ASP A 95 -3.07 0.89 6.40
N ARG A 96 -3.59 1.97 5.81
CA ARG A 96 -4.93 1.96 5.19
C ARG A 96 -4.84 1.64 3.71
N VAL A 97 -5.69 0.73 3.26
CA VAL A 97 -5.80 0.33 1.85
C VAL A 97 -7.22 0.60 1.37
N PHE A 98 -7.34 1.37 0.29
CA PHE A 98 -8.59 1.64 -0.41
C PHE A 98 -8.51 0.96 -1.77
N ASP A 99 -9.23 -0.14 -1.92
CA ASP A 99 -9.26 -0.93 -3.15
C ASP A 99 -10.57 -0.68 -3.90
N THR A 100 -10.46 -0.05 -5.06
CA THR A 100 -11.56 0.19 -5.99
C THR A 100 -11.37 -0.57 -7.30
N SER A 101 -10.51 -1.59 -7.32
CA SER A 101 -10.20 -2.36 -8.52
C SER A 101 -11.42 -3.17 -9.02
N LEU A 102 -11.53 -3.28 -10.32
CA LEU A 102 -12.54 -4.13 -10.96
C LEU A 102 -12.27 -5.61 -10.67
N LEU A 103 -11.01 -6.00 -10.53
CA LEU A 103 -10.62 -7.37 -10.19
C LEU A 103 -11.26 -7.82 -8.88
N THR A 104 -11.11 -7.03 -7.81
CA THR A 104 -11.68 -7.34 -6.48
C THR A 104 -13.21 -7.36 -6.54
N ARG A 105 -13.84 -6.44 -7.29
CA ARG A 105 -15.29 -6.46 -7.49
C ARG A 105 -15.78 -7.71 -8.19
N LEU A 106 -15.10 -8.14 -9.25
CA LEU A 106 -15.44 -9.37 -9.99
C LEU A 106 -15.26 -10.61 -9.12
N GLN A 107 -14.19 -10.69 -8.34
CA GLN A 107 -13.96 -11.79 -7.40
C GLN A 107 -15.05 -11.85 -6.31
N SER A 108 -15.46 -10.71 -5.78
CA SER A 108 -16.54 -10.61 -4.80
C SER A 108 -17.88 -11.06 -5.37
N LEU A 109 -18.22 -10.61 -6.59
CA LEU A 109 -19.43 -11.05 -7.30
C LEU A 109 -19.42 -12.54 -7.58
N ARG A 110 -18.29 -13.07 -8.06
CA ARG A 110 -18.14 -14.53 -8.27
C ARG A 110 -18.38 -15.29 -6.97
N HIS A 111 -17.79 -14.86 -5.87
CA HIS A 111 -17.98 -15.49 -4.58
C HIS A 111 -19.45 -15.48 -4.13
N GLN A 112 -20.11 -14.32 -4.27
CA GLN A 112 -21.54 -14.17 -3.95
C GLN A 112 -22.43 -15.09 -4.78
N LEU A 113 -22.15 -15.22 -6.08
CA LEU A 113 -22.92 -16.10 -6.97
C LEU A 113 -22.74 -17.59 -6.59
N LEU A 114 -21.50 -18.00 -6.30
CA LEU A 114 -21.23 -19.38 -5.87
C LEU A 114 -21.90 -19.70 -4.53
N THR A 115 -21.85 -18.78 -3.57
CA THR A 115 -22.45 -18.97 -2.26
C THR A 115 -23.99 -19.01 -2.33
N ARG A 116 -24.62 -18.10 -3.09
CA ARG A 116 -26.07 -18.08 -3.29
C ARG A 116 -26.56 -19.30 -4.07
N GLY A 117 -25.85 -19.68 -5.13
CA GLY A 117 -26.17 -20.88 -5.91
C GLY A 117 -26.15 -22.15 -5.07
N SER A 118 -25.19 -22.30 -4.18
CA SER A 118 -25.11 -23.45 -3.26
C SER A 118 -26.29 -23.49 -2.28
N HIS A 119 -26.70 -22.34 -1.73
CA HIS A 119 -27.86 -22.25 -0.83
C HIS A 119 -29.19 -22.57 -1.52
N GLU A 120 -29.39 -22.12 -2.76
CA GLU A 120 -30.61 -22.44 -3.50
C GLU A 120 -30.72 -23.93 -3.87
N ILE A 121 -29.59 -24.55 -4.21
CA ILE A 121 -29.57 -26.00 -4.51
C ILE A 121 -29.86 -26.81 -3.25
N GLN A 122 -29.32 -26.46 -2.09
CA GLN A 122 -29.63 -27.10 -0.83
C GLN A 122 -31.10 -26.96 -0.43
N ASN A 123 -31.65 -25.73 -0.48
CA ASN A 123 -33.05 -25.49 -0.16
C ASN A 123 -34.05 -26.20 -1.11
N ARG A 124 -33.66 -26.43 -2.38
CA ARG A 124 -34.49 -27.23 -3.31
C ARG A 124 -34.43 -28.72 -3.01
N ARG A 125 -33.27 -29.26 -2.63
CA ARG A 125 -33.15 -30.69 -2.23
C ARG A 125 -34.01 -31.02 -1.01
N ASP A 126 -34.04 -30.13 -0.01
CA ASP A 126 -34.84 -30.31 1.21
C ASP A 126 -36.36 -30.31 0.93
N ARG A 127 -36.80 -29.62 -0.13
CA ARG A 127 -38.22 -29.63 -0.57
C ARG A 127 -38.63 -30.91 -1.31
N PHE A 128 -37.69 -31.64 -1.89
CA PHE A 128 -37.97 -32.93 -2.59
C PHE A 128 -37.79 -34.14 -1.70
N CYS A 129 -37.24 -34.02 -0.50
CA CYS A 129 -37.08 -35.12 0.45
C CYS A 129 -38.25 -35.27 1.44
N ILE A 130 -39.32 -34.49 1.30
CA ILE A 130 -40.57 -34.62 2.10
C ILE A 130 -41.68 -35.05 1.14
N ALA A 131 -41.59 -36.27 0.71
CA ALA A 131 -42.67 -37.02 0.06
C ALA A 131 -42.53 -38.49 0.39
#